data_5bebc6a014ae9e9e7487363106513151
#
_entry.id   5bebc6a014ae9e9e7487363106513151
#
_cell.length_a   1.000
_cell.length_b   1.000
_cell.length_c   1.000
_cell.angle_alpha   90.00
_cell.angle_beta   90.00
_cell.angle_gamma   90.00
#
_symmetry.space_group_name_H-M   'P 1'
#
loop_
_entity.id
_entity.type
_entity.pdbx_description
1 polymer ?
#
loop_
_entity_poly.entity_id
_entity_poly.type
_entity_poly.pdbx_seq_one_letter_code
_entity_poly.pdbx_strand_id
1 'polypeptide(L)' 'MRSFKNTIIRYIMWKAFDREYYEETIANWLLHKWLTTEEAEEVFVVLNEVFPLDETETNE' A
#
# COMPACT_ATOMS: atom_id res chain seq x y z
N MET A 1 15.66 -12.79 8.10
CA MET A 1 15.60 -11.45 7.56
C MET A 1 14.20 -10.90 7.67
N ARG A 2 14.08 -9.69 8.15
CA ARG A 2 12.77 -9.15 8.36
C ARG A 2 12.24 -8.55 7.08
N SER A 3 10.99 -8.72 6.82
CA SER A 3 10.36 -8.18 5.62
C SER A 3 9.41 -7.08 6.00
N PHE A 4 9.69 -5.87 5.57
CA PHE A 4 8.78 -4.76 5.84
C PHE A 4 7.53 -4.88 4.97
N LYS A 5 7.60 -5.66 3.88
CA LYS A 5 6.43 -5.85 3.05
C LYS A 5 5.29 -6.47 3.85
N ASN A 6 5.57 -7.50 4.61
CA ASN A 6 4.51 -8.13 5.38
C ASN A 6 3.98 -7.22 6.46
N THR A 7 4.85 -6.39 7.01
CA THR A 7 4.43 -5.46 8.04
C THR A 7 3.44 -4.45 7.49
N ILE A 8 3.74 -3.86 6.33
CA ILE A 8 2.86 -2.85 5.78
C ILE A 8 1.57 -3.48 5.28
N ILE A 9 1.62 -4.71 4.78
CA ILE A 9 0.40 -5.38 4.34
C ILE A 9 -0.55 -5.58 5.51
N ARG A 10 -0.03 -6.02 6.66
CA ARG A 10 -0.90 -6.17 7.82
C ARG A 10 -1.46 -4.84 8.27
N TYR A 11 -0.65 -3.80 8.19
CA TYR A 11 -1.06 -2.47 8.56
C TYR A 11 -2.22 -2.02 7.67
N ILE A 12 -2.14 -2.30 6.37
CA ILE A 12 -3.20 -1.95 5.45
C ILE A 12 -4.48 -2.72 5.78
N MET A 13 -4.33 -3.98 6.12
CA MET A 13 -5.50 -4.80 6.39
C MET A 13 -6.22 -4.38 7.65
N TRP A 14 -5.54 -3.67 8.54
CA TRP A 14 -6.21 -3.15 9.72
C TRP A 14 -7.19 -2.05 9.36
N LYS A 15 -7.01 -1.39 8.22
CA LYS A 15 -7.89 -0.31 7.79
C LYS A 15 -7.95 0.81 8.83
N ALA A 16 -6.84 1.03 9.52
CA ALA A 16 -6.81 2.07 10.52
C ALA A 16 -6.75 3.45 9.89
N PHE A 17 -6.26 3.55 8.65
CA PHE A 17 -6.11 4.82 7.97
C PHE A 17 -6.69 4.68 6.58
N ASP A 18 -6.78 5.78 5.84
CA ASP A 18 -7.37 5.71 4.52
C ASP A 18 -6.29 5.34 3.49
N ARG A 19 -6.74 5.18 2.26
CA ARG A 19 -5.86 4.74 1.20
C ARG A 19 -4.72 5.72 0.97
N GLU A 20 -5.02 6.99 1.01
CA GLU A 20 -3.99 7.99 0.73
C GLU A 20 -2.86 7.91 1.74
N TYR A 21 -3.18 7.66 2.99
CA TYR A 21 -2.16 7.52 4.01
C TYR A 21 -1.23 6.36 3.68
N TYR A 22 -1.82 5.24 3.26
CA TYR A 22 -1.00 4.08 2.95
C TYR A 22 -0.18 4.30 1.69
N GLU A 23 -0.72 5.03 0.71
CA GLU A 23 0.06 5.32 -0.48
C GLU A 23 1.30 6.12 -0.12
N GLU A 24 1.15 7.10 0.75
CA GLU A 24 2.29 7.90 1.16
C GLU A 24 3.26 7.09 1.99
N THR A 25 2.76 6.20 2.82
CA THR A 25 3.63 5.36 3.62
C THR A 25 4.46 4.43 2.72
N ILE A 26 3.83 3.86 1.70
CA ILE A 26 4.55 3.00 0.78
C ILE A 26 5.63 3.80 0.05
N ALA A 27 5.31 5.01 -0.38
CA ALA A 27 6.27 5.84 -1.07
C ALA A 27 7.45 6.18 -0.17
N ASN A 28 7.20 6.49 1.09
CA ASN A 28 8.26 6.79 2.01
C ASN A 28 9.15 5.59 2.27
N TRP A 29 8.54 4.43 2.44
CA TRP A 29 9.33 3.24 2.70
C TRP A 29 10.16 2.86 1.48
N LEU A 30 9.63 3.09 0.28
CA LEU A 30 10.39 2.84 -0.92
C LEU A 30 11.56 3.81 -1.02
N LEU A 31 11.33 5.07 -0.67
CA LEU A 31 12.37 6.08 -0.71
C LEU A 31 13.50 5.73 0.25
N HIS A 32 13.17 5.21 1.43
CA HIS A 32 14.18 4.84 2.40
C HIS A 32 14.74 3.44 2.14
N LYS A 33 14.30 2.82 1.06
CA LYS A 33 14.78 1.51 0.67
C LYS A 33 14.40 0.43 1.66
N TRP A 34 13.35 0.65 2.39
CA TRP A 34 12.79 -0.38 3.26
C TRP A 34 11.94 -1.35 2.47
N LEU A 35 11.52 -0.95 1.26
CA LEU A 35 10.82 -1.81 0.32
C LEU A 35 11.55 -1.73 -1.00
N THR A 36 11.60 -2.84 -1.72
CA THR A 36 12.09 -2.81 -3.09
C THR A 36 10.93 -2.43 -3.98
N THR A 37 11.23 -2.11 -5.23
CA THR A 37 10.19 -1.78 -6.19
C THR A 37 9.21 -2.91 -6.34
N GLU A 38 9.70 -4.15 -6.41
CA GLU A 38 8.81 -5.29 -6.55
C GLU A 38 7.92 -5.45 -5.33
N GLU A 39 8.50 -5.25 -4.15
CA GLU A 39 7.70 -5.37 -2.94
C GLU A 39 6.64 -4.29 -2.87
N ALA A 40 7.00 -3.08 -3.30
CA ALA A 40 6.04 -1.99 -3.30
C ALA A 40 4.88 -2.30 -4.24
N GLU A 41 5.17 -2.92 -5.40
CA GLU A 41 4.11 -3.28 -6.31
C GLU A 41 3.18 -4.30 -5.69
N GLU A 42 3.73 -5.27 -4.97
CA GLU A 42 2.88 -6.27 -4.32
C GLU A 42 2.01 -5.63 -3.24
N VAL A 43 2.58 -4.68 -2.52
CA VAL A 43 1.82 -3.99 -1.49
C VAL A 43 0.69 -3.19 -2.13
N PHE A 44 0.94 -2.57 -3.29
CA PHE A 44 -0.10 -1.84 -3.96
C PHE A 44 -1.22 -2.75 -4.44
N VAL A 45 -0.91 -3.98 -4.82
CA VAL A 45 -1.95 -4.92 -5.18
C VAL A 45 -2.86 -5.18 -3.98
N VAL A 46 -2.27 -5.37 -2.81
CA VAL A 46 -3.06 -5.58 -1.60
C VAL A 46 -3.86 -4.33 -1.27
N LEU A 47 -3.23 -3.17 -1.41
CA LEU A 47 -3.91 -1.92 -1.13
C LEU A 47 -5.13 -1.75 -2.03
N ASN A 48 -4.99 -2.10 -3.31
CA ASN A 48 -6.10 -1.98 -4.23
C ASN A 48 -7.21 -2.97 -3.89
N GLU A 49 -6.88 -4.10 -3.28
CA GLU A 49 -7.91 -5.05 -2.89
C GLU A 49 -8.63 -4.61 -1.62
N VAL A 50 -7.89 -4.05 -0.68
CA VAL A 50 -8.50 -3.62 0.58
C VAL A 50 -9.21 -2.28 0.41
N PHE A 51 -8.64 -1.40 -0.40
CA PHE A 51 -9.21 -0.09 -0.67
C PHE A 51 -9.30 0.10 -2.17
N PRO A 52 -10.28 -0.50 -2.84
CA PRO A 52 -10.36 -0.41 -4.30
C PRO A 52 -10.53 1.03 -4.73
N LEU A 53 -9.88 1.36 -5.82
CA LEU A 53 -10.13 2.66 -6.40
C LEU A 53 -11.52 2.67 -6.96
N ASP A 54 -12.24 3.70 -6.60
CA ASP A 54 -13.60 3.76 -7.05
C ASP A 54 -13.63 4.62 -8.26
N GLU A 55 -13.21 4.08 -9.32
CA GLU A 55 -13.20 4.85 -10.43
C GLU A 55 -14.41 5.03 -11.00
N THR A 56 -15.27 4.31 -10.47
CA THR A 56 -16.49 4.48 -11.01
C THR A 56 -16.83 5.82 -10.98
N GLU A 57 -16.28 6.38 -10.12
CA GLU A 57 -16.61 7.60 -10.06
C GLU A 57 -16.19 8.21 -11.18
N THR A 58 -15.62 7.78 -11.66
CA THR A 58 -15.27 8.48 -12.70
C THR A 58 -15.93 8.28 -13.83
N ASN A 59 -16.39 7.97 -13.89
CA ASN A 59 -16.90 7.98 -14.78
C ASN A 59 -17.59 8.39 -15.29
N GLU A 60 -17.65 8.60 -15.16
CA GLU A 60 -18.17 8.97 -15.37
C GLU A 60 -18.40 9.36 -15.61
#